data_e8afe361dcf3df6d264fbcd171419787
#
_entry.id   e8afe361dcf3df6d264fbcd171419787
#
_cell.length_a   1.000
_cell.length_b   1.000
_cell.length_c   1.000
_cell.angle_alpha   90.00
_cell.angle_beta   90.00
_cell.angle_gamma   90.00
#
_symmetry.space_group_name_H-M   'P 1'
#
loop_
_entity.id
_entity.type
_entity.pdbx_description
1 polymer ?
#
loop_
_entity_poly.entity_id
_entity_poly.type
_entity_poly.pdbx_seq_one_letter_code
_entity_poly.pdbx_strand_id
1 'polypeptide(L)'
;MILRDARPADAAAIAAIWNPVIRDTTVTFNPVEKTTAEIAAMIANRPAFVVGTDGAQIKGFATYDQFRAGLGYAQAIEHTVIVAADAKGQGVASALMHDLFARARARDMHTMWAGVSAENPAGVAFHTALGFEIIGILPEVGRKFDRWIDLVLMQKRL
;
A
#
# COMPACT_ATOMS: atom_id res chain seq x y z
N MET A 1 16.44 -9.04 6.75
CA MET A 1 15.72 -8.07 5.91
C MET A 1 16.12 -6.65 6.31
N ILE A 2 16.39 -5.77 5.35
CA ILE A 2 16.74 -4.37 5.56
C ILE A 2 15.60 -3.51 4.99
N LEU A 3 15.14 -2.51 5.77
CA LEU A 3 14.19 -1.49 5.33
C LEU A 3 14.96 -0.23 4.95
N ARG A 4 14.65 0.35 3.81
CA ARG A 4 15.28 1.58 3.32
C ARG A 4 14.37 2.38 2.41
N ASP A 5 14.70 3.62 2.16
CA ASP A 5 14.04 4.41 1.13
C ASP A 5 14.19 3.74 -0.25
N ALA A 6 13.11 3.78 -1.03
CA ALA A 6 13.15 3.37 -2.42
C ALA A 6 13.96 4.38 -3.24
N ARG A 7 14.64 3.90 -4.25
CA ARG A 7 15.41 4.68 -5.22
C ARG A 7 14.79 4.53 -6.61
N PRO A 8 14.96 5.48 -7.52
CA PRO A 8 14.46 5.32 -8.90
C PRO A 8 14.92 4.03 -9.57
N ALA A 9 16.12 3.55 -9.25
CA ALA A 9 16.64 2.26 -9.75
C ALA A 9 15.85 1.03 -9.27
N ASP A 10 15.06 1.15 -8.21
CA ASP A 10 14.22 0.07 -7.68
C ASP A 10 12.90 -0.09 -8.48
N ALA A 11 12.56 0.87 -9.33
CA ALA A 11 11.25 0.93 -9.98
C ALA A 11 10.92 -0.32 -10.81
N ALA A 12 11.88 -0.91 -11.49
CA ALA A 12 11.66 -2.13 -12.26
C ALA A 12 11.35 -3.35 -11.36
N ALA A 13 12.05 -3.48 -10.24
CA ALA A 13 11.80 -4.56 -9.28
C ALA A 13 10.45 -4.36 -8.56
N ILE A 14 10.08 -3.12 -8.24
CA ILE A 14 8.77 -2.79 -7.68
C ILE A 14 7.66 -3.10 -8.67
N ALA A 15 7.83 -2.77 -9.97
CA ALA A 15 6.89 -3.11 -11.02
C ALA A 15 6.68 -4.63 -11.13
N ALA A 16 7.74 -5.40 -11.04
CA ALA A 16 7.68 -6.87 -11.09
C ALA A 16 6.87 -7.47 -9.93
N ILE A 17 6.85 -6.82 -8.77
CA ILE A 17 6.05 -7.23 -7.61
C ILE A 17 4.60 -6.73 -7.71
N TRP A 18 4.40 -5.50 -8.17
CA TRP A 18 3.10 -4.84 -8.14
C TRP A 18 2.19 -5.25 -9.30
N ASN A 19 2.73 -5.32 -10.51
CA ASN A 19 1.94 -5.54 -11.71
C ASN A 19 1.19 -6.89 -11.76
N PRO A 20 1.73 -8.02 -11.26
CA PRO A 20 0.94 -9.24 -11.13
C PRO A 20 -0.29 -9.07 -10.22
N VAL A 21 -0.17 -8.30 -9.13
CA VAL A 21 -1.30 -8.01 -8.23
C VAL A 21 -2.36 -7.16 -8.93
N ILE A 22 -1.92 -6.16 -9.71
CA ILE A 22 -2.81 -5.29 -10.51
C ILE A 22 -3.52 -6.10 -11.58
N ARG A 23 -2.78 -6.91 -12.34
CA ARG A 23 -3.31 -7.64 -13.49
C ARG A 23 -4.23 -8.78 -13.09
N ASP A 24 -3.87 -9.56 -12.07
CA ASP A 24 -4.42 -10.89 -11.84
C ASP A 24 -5.33 -10.98 -10.60
N THR A 25 -5.44 -9.93 -9.78
CA THR A 25 -6.18 -9.97 -8.51
C THR A 25 -7.14 -8.81 -8.32
N THR A 26 -8.02 -8.93 -7.33
CA THR A 26 -8.89 -7.88 -6.84
C THR A 26 -8.38 -7.22 -5.56
N VAL A 27 -7.13 -7.45 -5.20
CA VAL A 27 -6.46 -6.75 -4.07
C VAL A 27 -6.38 -5.25 -4.33
N THR A 28 -6.23 -4.86 -5.58
CA THR A 28 -6.39 -3.49 -6.05
C THR A 28 -7.40 -3.44 -7.19
N PHE A 29 -8.17 -2.36 -7.27
CA PHE A 29 -9.20 -2.19 -8.32
C PHE A 29 -8.64 -1.61 -9.62
N ASN A 30 -7.47 -0.97 -9.59
CA ASN A 30 -6.84 -0.49 -10.81
C ASN A 30 -6.49 -1.66 -11.75
N PRO A 31 -7.01 -1.68 -12.99
CA PRO A 31 -6.73 -2.76 -13.94
C PRO A 31 -5.47 -2.50 -14.79
N VAL A 32 -4.90 -1.29 -14.74
CA VAL A 32 -3.79 -0.88 -15.61
C VAL A 32 -2.46 -1.05 -14.89
N GLU A 33 -1.61 -1.89 -15.45
CA GLU A 33 -0.24 -2.08 -14.97
C GLU A 33 0.55 -0.76 -15.01
N LYS A 34 1.47 -0.61 -14.07
CA LYS A 34 2.32 0.58 -13.97
C LYS A 34 3.61 0.40 -14.74
N THR A 35 4.02 1.46 -15.43
CA THR A 35 5.34 1.51 -16.07
C THR A 35 6.43 1.79 -15.02
N THR A 36 7.66 1.43 -15.36
CA THR A 36 8.84 1.78 -14.55
C THR A 36 8.97 3.28 -14.35
N ALA A 37 8.66 4.09 -15.38
CA ALA A 37 8.73 5.54 -15.30
C ALA A 37 7.67 6.12 -14.33
N GLU A 38 6.46 5.57 -14.33
CA GLU A 38 5.40 5.98 -13.37
C GLU A 38 5.82 5.66 -11.93
N ILE A 39 6.39 4.48 -11.68
CA ILE A 39 6.85 4.11 -10.34
C ILE A 39 8.04 4.99 -9.91
N ALA A 40 8.98 5.27 -10.79
CA ALA A 40 10.08 6.20 -10.49
C ALA A 40 9.58 7.60 -10.12
N ALA A 41 8.55 8.10 -10.82
CA ALA A 41 7.90 9.36 -10.49
C ALA A 41 7.19 9.31 -9.13
N MET A 42 6.53 8.20 -8.80
CA MET A 42 5.91 8.00 -7.47
C MET A 42 6.96 8.01 -6.36
N ILE A 43 8.10 7.35 -6.56
CA ILE A 43 9.22 7.35 -5.60
C ILE A 43 9.73 8.77 -5.36
N ALA A 44 9.84 9.58 -6.41
CA ALA A 44 10.33 10.96 -6.33
C ALA A 44 9.33 11.91 -5.64
N ASN A 45 8.04 11.70 -5.82
CA ASN A 45 7.01 12.67 -5.45
C ASN A 45 6.23 12.33 -4.18
N ARG A 46 6.20 11.08 -3.74
CA ARG A 46 5.47 10.69 -2.53
C ARG A 46 6.25 11.02 -1.27
N PRO A 47 5.58 11.38 -0.17
CA PRO A 47 6.23 11.73 1.09
C PRO A 47 7.06 10.58 1.68
N ALA A 48 6.67 9.34 1.45
CA ALA A 48 7.42 8.15 1.84
C ALA A 48 7.22 7.02 0.83
N PHE A 49 8.30 6.36 0.48
CA PHE A 49 8.31 5.14 -0.32
C PHE A 49 9.44 4.25 0.19
N VAL A 50 9.08 3.12 0.80
CA VAL A 50 10.00 2.23 1.50
C VAL A 50 10.03 0.88 0.83
N VAL A 51 11.18 0.27 0.74
CA VAL A 51 11.37 -1.11 0.29
C VAL A 51 11.97 -1.98 1.39
N GLY A 52 11.52 -3.22 1.46
CA GLY A 52 12.14 -4.27 2.26
C GLY A 52 12.98 -5.16 1.35
N THR A 53 14.25 -5.34 1.71
CA THR A 53 15.21 -6.11 0.89
C THR A 53 15.80 -7.29 1.66
N ASP A 54 16.08 -8.36 0.94
CA ASP A 54 16.89 -9.47 1.39
C ASP A 54 18.08 -9.62 0.43
N GLY A 55 19.27 -9.25 0.89
CA GLY A 55 20.39 -9.04 0.00
C GLY A 55 20.08 -7.97 -1.05
N ALA A 56 20.26 -8.32 -2.33
CA ALA A 56 19.98 -7.43 -3.45
C ALA A 56 18.50 -7.45 -3.90
N GLN A 57 17.67 -8.38 -3.37
CA GLN A 57 16.31 -8.57 -3.84
C GLN A 57 15.31 -7.74 -3.03
N ILE A 58 14.43 -7.02 -3.72
CA ILE A 58 13.27 -6.37 -3.09
C ILE A 58 12.20 -7.43 -2.82
N LYS A 59 11.76 -7.53 -1.57
CA LYS A 59 10.74 -8.47 -1.11
C LYS A 59 9.37 -7.84 -0.90
N GLY A 60 9.30 -6.53 -0.93
CA GLY A 60 8.06 -5.77 -0.82
C GLY A 60 8.32 -4.29 -0.71
N PHE A 61 7.25 -3.52 -0.78
CA PHE A 61 7.30 -2.06 -0.61
C PHE A 61 6.06 -1.57 0.13
N ALA A 62 6.20 -0.38 0.72
CA ALA A 62 5.09 0.38 1.27
C ALA A 62 5.27 1.87 0.95
N THR A 63 4.17 2.55 0.73
CA THR A 63 4.14 3.98 0.42
C THR A 63 2.81 4.58 0.88
N TYR A 64 2.76 5.89 1.01
CA TYR A 64 1.50 6.59 1.23
C TYR A 64 1.43 7.87 0.41
N ASP A 65 0.20 8.34 0.25
CA ASP A 65 -0.12 9.64 -0.32
C ASP A 65 -1.30 10.24 0.44
N GLN A 66 -1.68 11.48 0.13
CA GLN A 66 -2.84 12.12 0.75
C GLN A 66 -4.11 11.33 0.43
N PHE A 67 -4.95 11.08 1.45
CA PHE A 67 -6.17 10.30 1.31
C PHE A 67 -7.21 10.96 0.41
N ARG A 68 -7.38 12.28 0.55
CA ARG A 68 -8.34 13.06 -0.22
C ARG A 68 -7.76 14.44 -0.52
N ALA A 69 -8.03 14.96 -1.72
CA ALA A 69 -7.58 16.28 -2.13
C ALA A 69 -8.11 17.39 -1.21
N GLY A 70 -7.32 18.44 -1.04
CA GLY A 70 -7.66 19.61 -0.25
C GLY A 70 -6.80 19.78 1.00
N LEU A 71 -6.53 21.02 1.38
CA LEU A 71 -5.63 21.35 2.49
C LEU A 71 -6.13 20.85 3.85
N GLY A 72 -7.45 20.76 4.04
CA GLY A 72 -8.03 20.21 5.26
C GLY A 72 -7.77 18.72 5.47
N TYR A 73 -7.35 17.99 4.43
CA TYR A 73 -7.02 16.57 4.46
C TYR A 73 -5.50 16.29 4.45
N ALA A 74 -4.67 17.32 4.55
CA ALA A 74 -3.21 17.19 4.39
C ALA A 74 -2.55 16.21 5.38
N GLN A 75 -3.17 15.96 6.53
CA GLN A 75 -2.68 15.05 7.56
C GLN A 75 -3.40 13.70 7.60
N ALA A 76 -4.31 13.46 6.66
CA ALA A 76 -4.94 12.16 6.43
C ALA A 76 -4.29 11.50 5.20
N ILE A 77 -3.73 10.32 5.40
CA ILE A 77 -2.98 9.60 4.37
C ILE A 77 -3.57 8.22 4.11
N GLU A 78 -3.42 7.73 2.89
CA GLU A 78 -3.77 6.37 2.49
C GLU A 78 -2.50 5.65 2.04
N HIS A 79 -2.31 4.43 2.51
CA HIS A 79 -1.12 3.65 2.18
C HIS A 79 -1.39 2.58 1.11
N THR A 80 -0.29 2.11 0.54
CA THR A 80 -0.21 0.90 -0.27
C THR A 80 0.91 0.04 0.30
N VAL A 81 0.66 -1.25 0.52
CA VAL A 81 1.68 -2.23 0.88
C VAL A 81 1.51 -3.46 0.01
N ILE A 82 2.57 -3.87 -0.67
CA ILE A 82 2.60 -5.06 -1.54
C ILE A 82 3.88 -5.85 -1.24
N VAL A 83 3.73 -7.15 -1.17
CA VAL A 83 4.84 -8.09 -0.88
C VAL A 83 4.98 -9.09 -2.02
N ALA A 84 6.20 -9.42 -2.37
CA ALA A 84 6.51 -10.43 -3.36
C ALA A 84 5.89 -11.79 -2.99
N ALA A 85 5.47 -12.55 -3.98
CA ALA A 85 4.76 -13.81 -3.75
C ALA A 85 5.56 -14.80 -2.90
N ASP A 86 6.88 -14.86 -3.11
CA ASP A 86 7.82 -15.72 -2.39
C ASP A 86 8.15 -15.23 -0.96
N ALA A 87 7.74 -14.01 -0.61
CA ALA A 87 7.98 -13.41 0.71
C ALA A 87 6.71 -13.31 1.59
N LYS A 88 5.59 -13.83 1.10
CA LYS A 88 4.33 -13.87 1.87
C LYS A 88 4.49 -14.73 3.13
N GLY A 89 3.84 -14.30 4.22
CA GLY A 89 3.89 -15.02 5.49
C GLY A 89 5.21 -14.88 6.28
N GLN A 90 6.18 -14.12 5.77
CA GLN A 90 7.49 -13.93 6.40
C GLN A 90 7.62 -12.64 7.22
N GLY A 91 6.51 -11.96 7.50
CA GLY A 91 6.51 -10.73 8.30
C GLY A 91 6.92 -9.46 7.54
N VAL A 92 7.21 -9.55 6.25
CA VAL A 92 7.70 -8.43 5.42
C VAL A 92 6.70 -7.27 5.41
N ALA A 93 5.42 -7.55 5.17
CA ALA A 93 4.37 -6.53 5.16
C ALA A 93 4.24 -5.81 6.50
N SER A 94 4.29 -6.56 7.60
CA SER A 94 4.21 -6.00 8.96
C SER A 94 5.39 -5.08 9.25
N ALA A 95 6.61 -5.50 8.92
CA ALA A 95 7.80 -4.69 9.12
C ALA A 95 7.75 -3.39 8.28
N LEU A 96 7.34 -3.47 7.02
CA LEU A 96 7.15 -2.31 6.14
C LEU A 96 6.13 -1.33 6.72
N MET A 97 5.01 -1.82 7.24
CA MET A 97 3.97 -0.98 7.82
C MET A 97 4.42 -0.30 9.11
N HIS A 98 5.15 -0.99 9.98
CA HIS A 98 5.69 -0.36 11.19
C HIS A 98 6.70 0.74 10.89
N ASP A 99 7.57 0.56 9.90
CA ASP A 99 8.46 1.61 9.42
C ASP A 99 7.69 2.78 8.81
N LEU A 100 6.66 2.49 8.01
CA LEU A 100 5.81 3.51 7.41
C LEU A 100 5.06 4.33 8.46
N PHE A 101 4.57 3.71 9.55
CA PHE A 101 3.96 4.42 10.68
C PHE A 101 4.94 5.38 11.35
N ALA A 102 6.18 4.95 11.58
CA ALA A 102 7.20 5.79 12.18
C ALA A 102 7.51 7.01 11.30
N ARG A 103 7.64 6.82 10.01
CA ARG A 103 7.86 7.91 9.03
C ARG A 103 6.69 8.88 8.95
N ALA A 104 5.47 8.36 8.97
CA ALA A 104 4.26 9.20 8.95
C ALA A 104 4.15 10.04 10.22
N ARG A 105 4.40 9.47 11.39
CA ARG A 105 4.44 10.21 12.67
C ARG A 105 5.51 11.31 12.67
N ALA A 106 6.70 11.02 12.14
CA ALA A 106 7.78 11.99 12.05
C ALA A 106 7.46 13.18 11.13
N ARG A 107 6.40 13.06 10.31
CA ARG A 107 5.88 14.12 9.45
C ARG A 107 4.54 14.70 9.93
N ASP A 108 4.19 14.46 11.18
CA ASP A 108 2.95 14.94 11.82
C ASP A 108 1.67 14.50 11.09
N MET A 109 1.69 13.33 10.43
CA MET A 109 0.47 12.73 9.90
C MET A 109 -0.40 12.21 11.04
N HIS A 110 -1.72 12.37 10.94
CA HIS A 110 -2.64 12.10 12.03
C HIS A 110 -3.40 10.77 11.85
N THR A 111 -3.89 10.50 10.66
CA THR A 111 -4.64 9.27 10.37
C THR A 111 -4.11 8.59 9.12
N MET A 112 -4.01 7.26 9.20
CA MET A 112 -3.69 6.43 8.04
C MET A 112 -4.89 5.57 7.67
N TRP A 113 -5.24 5.60 6.40
CA TRP A 113 -6.36 4.88 5.82
C TRP A 113 -5.90 3.69 5.00
N ALA A 114 -6.71 2.63 5.03
CA ALA A 114 -6.56 1.46 4.19
C ALA A 114 -7.87 1.22 3.43
N GLY A 115 -7.79 1.16 2.12
CA GLY A 115 -8.87 0.66 1.27
C GLY A 115 -8.61 -0.80 0.95
N VAL A 116 -9.41 -1.70 1.52
CA VAL A 116 -9.23 -3.14 1.36
C VAL A 116 -10.41 -3.71 0.59
N SER A 117 -10.13 -4.43 -0.50
CA SER A 117 -11.19 -5.13 -1.22
C SER A 117 -11.97 -6.05 -0.28
N ALA A 118 -13.30 -6.03 -0.36
CA ALA A 118 -14.14 -6.97 0.38
C ALA A 118 -13.90 -8.45 -0.01
N GLU A 119 -13.27 -8.67 -1.18
CA GLU A 119 -12.84 -9.99 -1.64
C GLU A 119 -11.48 -10.42 -1.04
N ASN A 120 -10.88 -9.58 -0.18
CA ASN A 120 -9.60 -9.85 0.49
C ASN A 120 -9.76 -9.87 2.02
N PRO A 121 -10.42 -10.87 2.60
CA PRO A 121 -10.59 -10.96 4.06
C PRO A 121 -9.27 -11.09 4.81
N ALA A 122 -8.25 -11.68 4.21
CA ALA A 122 -6.90 -11.75 4.79
C ALA A 122 -6.27 -10.35 4.92
N GLY A 123 -6.53 -9.46 3.97
CA GLY A 123 -6.12 -8.05 4.04
C GLY A 123 -6.82 -7.30 5.18
N VAL A 124 -8.10 -7.53 5.40
CA VAL A 124 -8.84 -6.97 6.54
C VAL A 124 -8.25 -7.45 7.86
N ALA A 125 -8.01 -8.76 8.00
CA ALA A 125 -7.41 -9.34 9.20
C ALA A 125 -5.98 -8.78 9.46
N PHE A 126 -5.19 -8.63 8.42
CA PHE A 126 -3.85 -8.04 8.49
C PHE A 126 -3.87 -6.61 9.03
N HIS A 127 -4.75 -5.76 8.50
CA HIS A 127 -4.87 -4.38 8.95
C HIS A 127 -5.45 -4.28 10.37
N THR A 128 -6.40 -5.15 10.72
CA THR A 128 -6.92 -5.23 12.09
C THR A 128 -5.80 -5.56 13.08
N ALA A 129 -4.93 -6.52 12.75
CA ALA A 129 -3.78 -6.87 13.58
C ALA A 129 -2.77 -5.73 13.74
N LEU A 130 -2.70 -4.80 12.79
CA LEU A 130 -1.89 -3.57 12.85
C LEU A 130 -2.58 -2.42 13.60
N GLY A 131 -3.80 -2.63 14.10
CA GLY A 131 -4.57 -1.64 14.86
C GLY A 131 -5.41 -0.71 14.00
N PHE A 132 -5.71 -1.08 12.76
CA PHE A 132 -6.76 -0.39 11.97
C PHE A 132 -8.14 -0.85 12.43
N GLU A 133 -9.08 0.08 12.44
CA GLU A 133 -10.50 -0.17 12.70
C GLU A 133 -11.30 -0.06 11.41
N ILE A 134 -12.30 -0.91 11.23
CA ILE A 134 -13.25 -0.79 10.12
C ILE A 134 -14.14 0.42 10.38
N ILE A 135 -14.09 1.39 9.47
CA ILE A 135 -14.94 2.60 9.53
C ILE A 135 -16.24 2.38 8.78
N GLY A 136 -16.20 1.64 7.69
CA GLY A 136 -17.37 1.32 6.91
C GLY A 136 -17.07 0.43 5.72
N ILE A 137 -18.14 -0.05 5.11
CA ILE A 137 -18.10 -0.79 3.84
C ILE A 137 -18.78 0.08 2.80
N LEU A 138 -18.07 0.38 1.72
CA LEU A 138 -18.58 1.17 0.61
C LEU A 138 -19.06 0.20 -0.48
N PRO A 139 -20.38 0.05 -0.66
CA PRO A 139 -20.87 -0.91 -1.61
C PRO A 139 -20.60 -0.48 -3.06
N GLU A 140 -20.16 -1.42 -3.88
CA GLU A 140 -20.04 -1.29 -5.33
C GLU A 140 -19.23 -0.08 -5.82
N VAL A 141 -18.21 0.36 -5.06
CA VAL A 141 -17.35 1.49 -5.45
C VAL A 141 -16.23 1.08 -6.41
N GLY A 142 -15.83 -0.18 -6.37
CA GLY A 142 -14.82 -0.73 -7.27
C GLY A 142 -15.44 -1.48 -8.43
N ARG A 143 -14.74 -1.50 -9.57
CA ARG A 143 -15.09 -2.34 -10.71
C ARG A 143 -13.84 -2.98 -11.29
N LYS A 144 -13.85 -4.30 -11.42
CA LYS A 144 -12.77 -5.06 -12.04
C LYS A 144 -13.28 -6.43 -12.49
N PHE A 145 -12.73 -6.97 -13.57
CA PHE A 145 -13.15 -8.25 -14.14
C PHE A 145 -14.68 -8.29 -14.40
N ASP A 146 -15.22 -7.18 -14.93
CA ASP A 146 -16.63 -7.00 -15.26
C ASP A 146 -17.62 -7.17 -14.11
N ARG A 147 -17.17 -6.97 -12.86
CA ARG A 147 -18.05 -6.99 -11.68
C ARG A 147 -17.80 -5.82 -10.75
N TRP A 148 -18.82 -5.46 -9.99
CA TRP A 148 -18.74 -4.46 -8.92
C TRP A 148 -18.22 -5.11 -7.64
N ILE A 149 -17.38 -4.37 -6.92
CA ILE A 149 -16.71 -4.88 -5.72
C ILE A 149 -16.84 -3.85 -4.61
N ASP A 150 -17.19 -4.31 -3.41
CA ASP A 150 -17.25 -3.47 -2.23
C ASP A 150 -15.85 -3.18 -1.70
N LEU A 151 -15.68 -2.01 -1.08
CA LEU A 151 -14.46 -1.60 -0.40
C LEU A 151 -14.70 -1.58 1.11
N VAL A 152 -13.83 -2.24 1.86
CA VAL A 152 -13.74 -2.10 3.32
C VAL A 152 -12.78 -0.94 3.60
N LEU A 153 -13.30 0.15 4.15
CA LEU A 153 -12.52 1.32 4.51
C LEU A 153 -12.11 1.23 5.98
N MET A 154 -10.82 1.27 6.21
CA MET A 154 -10.23 1.12 7.55
C MET A 154 -9.35 2.31 7.90
N GLN A 155 -9.24 2.62 9.18
CA GLN A 155 -8.48 3.76 9.70
C GLN A 155 -7.62 3.36 10.88
N LYS A 156 -6.43 3.92 10.94
CA LYS A 156 -5.57 3.91 12.12
C LYS A 156 -5.21 5.36 12.50
N ARG A 157 -5.35 5.72 13.77
CA ARG A 157 -4.74 6.94 14.32
C ARG A 157 -3.26 6.68 14.58
N LEU A 158 -2.43 7.59 14.14
CA LEU A 158 -0.97 7.47 14.23
C LEU A 158 -0.39 7.97 15.54
#